data_842ef5fecb55475eb8f2ee12c5307cce
#
_entry.id   842ef5fecb55475eb8f2ee12c5307cce
#
_cell.length_a   1.000
_cell.length_b   1.000
_cell.length_c   1.000
_cell.angle_alpha   90.00
_cell.angle_beta   90.00
_cell.angle_gamma   90.00
#
_symmetry.space_group_name_H-M   'P 1'
#
loop_
_entity.id
_entity.type
_entity.pdbx_description
1 polymer ?
#
loop_
_entity_poly.entity_id
_entity_poly.type
_entity_poly.pdbx_seq_one_letter_code
_entity_poly.pdbx_strand_id
1 'polypeptide(L)'
;MGVARMYNPYFRGKQFELITIRETAGLMAGAGFVPIIEPVKEALKGLERTLQTICDAGGRAIVVVNPYHGDHQEDGVGITKVLQADYIGNDAISAGILLRSNTTLAQAIAACEAHKDHNPTFVHAGFTSQKALAEYLGEDLPASQHVFIEEHANTLYRKHFDGSTRVLIRDGFKRLKNAEYAKTPVEEFSELHLTYSSDLNMAGFGDFLVVGDSYSESGGPAYAVAIHLTFIDPDKDDVMYIYHFVSTSNDTPTDPAGKFAQALKKLIDKLNTGNSKLLETDAIKEFRDLHAKGHFPGLGHVKKLAMKHHIETLAGYLG
;
A
#
# COMPACT_ATOMS: atom_id res chain seq x y z
N MET A 1 3.46 -8.96 -26.65
CA MET A 1 2.57 -8.85 -25.50
C MET A 1 3.33 -8.06 -24.45
N GLY A 2 2.83 -6.87 -24.07
CA GLY A 2 3.45 -6.08 -23.01
C GLY A 2 3.46 -6.89 -21.70
N VAL A 3 4.58 -6.86 -20.99
CA VAL A 3 4.66 -7.43 -19.63
C VAL A 3 3.59 -6.72 -18.80
N ALA A 4 2.65 -7.47 -18.23
CA ALA A 4 1.64 -6.88 -17.35
C ALA A 4 2.38 -6.17 -16.20
N ARG A 5 2.24 -4.86 -16.13
CA ARG A 5 2.87 -4.03 -15.09
C ARG A 5 2.12 -4.29 -13.79
N MET A 6 2.76 -4.97 -12.84
CA MET A 6 2.13 -5.39 -11.60
C MET A 6 2.46 -4.39 -10.48
N TYR A 7 1.45 -3.64 -10.02
CA TYR A 7 1.56 -2.80 -8.84
C TYR A 7 0.88 -3.45 -7.64
N ASN A 8 1.57 -3.49 -6.50
CA ASN A 8 1.14 -4.15 -5.28
C ASN A 8 1.12 -3.13 -4.10
N PRO A 9 0.07 -2.31 -3.96
CA PRO A 9 -0.05 -1.40 -2.83
C PRO A 9 -0.20 -2.19 -1.52
N TYR A 10 0.57 -1.81 -0.48
CA TYR A 10 0.56 -2.47 0.81
C TYR A 10 -0.30 -1.71 1.83
N PHE A 11 -1.35 -2.34 2.34
CA PHE A 11 -2.30 -1.80 3.30
C PHE A 11 -2.22 -2.51 4.64
N ARG A 12 -2.36 -1.74 5.73
CA ARG A 12 -2.44 -2.28 7.10
C ARG A 12 -3.86 -2.69 7.52
N GLY A 13 -4.80 -2.75 6.60
CA GLY A 13 -6.17 -3.17 6.87
C GLY A 13 -6.96 -2.30 7.83
N LYS A 14 -6.59 -1.02 8.00
CA LYS A 14 -7.38 -0.06 8.78
C LYS A 14 -8.67 0.33 8.05
N GLN A 15 -9.66 0.83 8.78
CA GLN A 15 -10.98 1.15 8.24
C GLN A 15 -10.93 1.95 6.93
N PHE A 16 -10.20 3.07 6.90
CA PHE A 16 -10.14 3.92 5.70
C PHE A 16 -9.29 3.32 4.59
N GLU A 17 -8.33 2.46 4.90
CA GLU A 17 -7.57 1.68 3.92
C GLU A 17 -8.46 0.63 3.25
N LEU A 18 -9.24 -0.14 4.03
CA LEU A 18 -10.22 -1.08 3.49
C LEU A 18 -11.31 -0.38 2.66
N ILE A 19 -11.73 0.83 3.04
CA ILE A 19 -12.66 1.64 2.24
C ILE A 19 -11.99 2.07 0.93
N THR A 20 -10.72 2.51 0.95
CA THR A 20 -9.95 2.85 -0.26
C THR A 20 -9.94 1.68 -1.23
N ILE A 21 -9.58 0.49 -0.76
CA ILE A 21 -9.56 -0.73 -1.59
C ILE A 21 -10.93 -0.98 -2.24
N ARG A 22 -12.03 -0.91 -1.47
CA ARG A 22 -13.37 -1.12 -2.01
C ARG A 22 -13.77 -0.09 -3.05
N GLU A 23 -13.45 1.20 -2.81
CA GLU A 23 -13.77 2.27 -3.76
C GLU A 23 -12.93 2.22 -5.05
N THR A 24 -11.75 1.60 -5.00
CA THR A 24 -10.84 1.46 -6.14
C THR A 24 -10.77 0.04 -6.71
N ALA A 25 -11.58 -0.90 -6.22
CA ALA A 25 -11.49 -2.32 -6.60
C ALA A 25 -11.62 -2.54 -8.11
N GLY A 26 -12.60 -1.91 -8.77
CA GLY A 26 -12.77 -1.99 -10.21
C GLY A 26 -11.60 -1.40 -11.00
N LEU A 27 -11.08 -0.26 -10.53
CA LEU A 27 -9.90 0.38 -11.14
C LEU A 27 -8.66 -0.52 -10.99
N MET A 28 -8.42 -1.04 -9.79
CA MET A 28 -7.29 -1.94 -9.51
C MET A 28 -7.38 -3.22 -10.33
N ALA A 29 -8.57 -3.82 -10.42
CA ALA A 29 -8.80 -5.03 -11.22
C ALA A 29 -8.49 -4.76 -12.72
N GLY A 30 -9.00 -3.65 -13.27
CA GLY A 30 -8.77 -3.26 -14.66
C GLY A 30 -7.30 -2.96 -14.97
N ALA A 31 -6.57 -2.40 -14.01
CA ALA A 31 -5.13 -2.10 -14.14
C ALA A 31 -4.21 -3.28 -13.78
N GLY A 32 -4.75 -4.41 -13.32
CA GLY A 32 -3.97 -5.57 -12.88
C GLY A 32 -3.23 -5.37 -11.55
N PHE A 33 -3.67 -4.39 -10.73
CA PHE A 33 -3.09 -4.12 -9.41
C PHE A 33 -3.56 -5.14 -8.37
N VAL A 34 -2.65 -5.58 -7.51
CA VAL A 34 -2.91 -6.61 -6.51
C VAL A 34 -2.59 -6.07 -5.12
N PRO A 35 -3.57 -5.57 -4.35
CA PRO A 35 -3.31 -5.06 -3.01
C PRO A 35 -2.83 -6.17 -2.07
N ILE A 36 -1.85 -5.84 -1.22
CA ILE A 36 -1.42 -6.64 -0.09
C ILE A 36 -2.12 -6.07 1.15
N ILE A 37 -2.83 -6.90 1.89
CA ILE A 37 -3.60 -6.48 3.06
C ILE A 37 -3.05 -7.20 4.30
N GLU A 38 -2.50 -6.46 5.25
CA GLU A 38 -2.14 -6.94 6.58
C GLU A 38 -3.26 -6.59 7.57
N PRO A 39 -4.10 -7.55 8.00
CA PRO A 39 -5.22 -7.28 8.89
C PRO A 39 -4.71 -6.91 10.29
N VAL A 40 -5.10 -5.74 10.81
CA VAL A 40 -4.63 -5.21 12.10
C VAL A 40 -5.74 -4.99 13.12
N LYS A 41 -7.00 -5.27 12.78
CA LYS A 41 -8.14 -5.11 13.68
C LYS A 41 -8.81 -6.45 13.93
N GLU A 42 -9.19 -6.72 15.19
CA GLU A 42 -9.85 -7.96 15.63
C GLU A 42 -11.11 -8.26 14.82
N ALA A 43 -11.92 -7.22 14.54
CA ALA A 43 -13.14 -7.37 13.76
C ALA A 43 -12.86 -7.53 12.26
N LEU A 44 -13.00 -8.75 11.74
CA LEU A 44 -12.68 -9.10 10.35
C LEU A 44 -13.80 -8.81 9.32
N LYS A 45 -15.02 -8.43 9.74
CA LYS A 45 -16.13 -8.09 8.80
C LYS A 45 -15.74 -7.05 7.75
N GLY A 46 -14.89 -6.09 8.10
CA GLY A 46 -14.39 -5.09 7.16
C GLY A 46 -13.49 -5.73 6.09
N LEU A 47 -12.65 -6.67 6.47
CA LEU A 47 -11.81 -7.47 5.58
C LEU A 47 -12.68 -8.34 4.67
N GLU A 48 -13.57 -9.18 5.22
CA GLU A 48 -14.48 -10.05 4.47
C GLU A 48 -15.22 -9.28 3.37
N ARG A 49 -15.86 -8.16 3.73
CA ARG A 49 -16.53 -7.28 2.76
C ARG A 49 -15.57 -6.75 1.69
N THR A 50 -14.32 -6.47 2.04
CA THR A 50 -13.33 -5.95 1.09
C THR A 50 -12.90 -7.04 0.12
N LEU A 51 -12.63 -8.25 0.60
CA LEU A 51 -12.27 -9.39 -0.24
C LEU A 51 -13.41 -9.75 -1.20
N GLN A 52 -14.66 -9.77 -0.72
CA GLN A 52 -15.82 -9.96 -1.59
C GLN A 52 -15.90 -8.90 -2.68
N THR A 53 -15.70 -7.60 -2.33
CA THR A 53 -15.72 -6.51 -3.31
C THR A 53 -14.61 -6.66 -4.37
N ILE A 54 -13.41 -7.13 -3.97
CA ILE A 54 -12.31 -7.40 -4.90
C ILE A 54 -12.70 -8.54 -5.87
N CYS A 55 -13.24 -9.64 -5.35
CA CYS A 55 -13.67 -10.77 -6.16
C CYS A 55 -14.80 -10.38 -7.14
N ASP A 56 -15.80 -9.61 -6.66
CA ASP A 56 -16.92 -9.12 -7.49
C ASP A 56 -16.42 -8.21 -8.63
N ALA A 57 -15.33 -7.49 -8.40
CA ALA A 57 -14.67 -6.66 -9.41
C ALA A 57 -13.76 -7.44 -10.38
N GLY A 58 -13.60 -8.76 -10.19
CA GLY A 58 -12.65 -9.59 -10.95
C GLY A 58 -11.18 -9.31 -10.61
N GLY A 59 -10.92 -8.72 -9.45
CA GLY A 59 -9.59 -8.39 -8.95
C GLY A 59 -8.94 -9.53 -8.17
N ARG A 60 -7.73 -9.27 -7.67
CA ARG A 60 -6.96 -10.19 -6.82
C ARG A 60 -6.44 -9.45 -5.60
N ALA A 61 -6.12 -10.20 -4.52
CA ALA A 61 -5.46 -9.67 -3.33
C ALA A 61 -4.57 -10.70 -2.65
N ILE A 62 -3.59 -10.23 -1.90
CA ILE A 62 -2.77 -11.02 -0.98
C ILE A 62 -3.16 -10.62 0.44
N VAL A 63 -3.58 -11.59 1.26
CA VAL A 63 -3.98 -11.34 2.66
C VAL A 63 -2.94 -11.95 3.58
N VAL A 64 -2.28 -11.11 4.38
CA VAL A 64 -1.28 -11.57 5.36
C VAL A 64 -1.99 -12.36 6.47
N VAL A 65 -1.63 -13.66 6.60
CA VAL A 65 -2.27 -14.59 7.55
C VAL A 65 -1.64 -14.59 8.94
N ASN A 66 -0.42 -14.08 9.05
CA ASN A 66 0.36 -13.94 10.28
C ASN A 66 0.87 -12.49 10.46
N PRO A 67 -0.04 -11.50 10.62
CA PRO A 67 0.33 -10.10 10.68
C PRO A 67 1.26 -9.80 11.86
N TYR A 68 2.10 -8.78 11.68
CA TYR A 68 3.02 -8.33 12.74
C TYR A 68 2.42 -7.23 13.61
N HIS A 69 1.43 -6.52 13.09
CA HIS A 69 0.83 -5.37 13.77
C HIS A 69 -0.62 -5.66 14.17
N GLY A 70 -1.09 -4.98 15.21
CA GLY A 70 -2.49 -4.97 15.62
C GLY A 70 -2.92 -6.20 16.41
N ASP A 71 -4.22 -6.45 16.38
CA ASP A 71 -4.90 -7.39 17.29
C ASP A 71 -4.62 -8.87 16.95
N HIS A 72 -4.15 -9.17 15.73
CA HIS A 72 -3.83 -10.53 15.25
C HIS A 72 -2.34 -10.87 15.31
N GLN A 73 -1.52 -10.05 15.98
CA GLN A 73 -0.07 -10.23 16.05
C GLN A 73 0.35 -11.58 16.66
N GLU A 74 -0.37 -12.05 17.67
CA GLU A 74 -0.07 -13.29 18.35
C GLU A 74 -0.78 -14.51 17.74
N ASP A 75 -1.95 -14.28 17.13
CA ASP A 75 -2.80 -15.34 16.60
C ASP A 75 -3.55 -14.90 15.33
N GLY A 76 -3.12 -15.42 14.18
CA GLY A 76 -3.76 -15.24 12.88
C GLY A 76 -4.89 -16.23 12.57
N VAL A 77 -5.33 -17.07 13.52
CA VAL A 77 -6.34 -18.11 13.29
C VAL A 77 -7.66 -17.55 12.78
N GLY A 78 -8.08 -16.37 13.23
CA GLY A 78 -9.28 -15.70 12.71
C GLY A 78 -9.20 -15.41 11.22
N ILE A 79 -8.06 -14.91 10.75
CA ILE A 79 -7.80 -14.61 9.33
C ILE A 79 -7.78 -15.91 8.51
N THR A 80 -7.08 -16.94 9.02
CA THR A 80 -7.04 -18.25 8.40
C THR A 80 -8.43 -18.85 8.23
N LYS A 81 -9.32 -18.72 9.23
CA LYS A 81 -10.72 -19.20 9.14
C LYS A 81 -11.50 -18.48 8.04
N VAL A 82 -11.32 -17.16 7.88
CA VAL A 82 -11.97 -16.42 6.78
C VAL A 82 -11.53 -16.97 5.43
N LEU A 83 -10.22 -17.18 5.22
CA LEU A 83 -9.73 -17.72 3.95
C LEU A 83 -10.22 -19.15 3.70
N GLN A 84 -10.21 -20.01 4.72
CA GLN A 84 -10.66 -21.40 4.62
C GLN A 84 -12.17 -21.53 4.38
N ALA A 85 -12.98 -20.61 4.93
CA ALA A 85 -14.42 -20.68 4.77
C ALA A 85 -14.89 -20.30 3.36
N ASP A 86 -14.28 -19.25 2.77
CA ASP A 86 -14.88 -18.57 1.62
C ASP A 86 -13.97 -18.57 0.37
N TYR A 87 -12.64 -18.91 0.51
CA TYR A 87 -11.67 -18.69 -0.57
C TYR A 87 -10.80 -19.92 -0.91
N ILE A 88 -11.13 -21.13 -0.43
CA ILE A 88 -10.41 -22.35 -0.84
C ILE A 88 -10.54 -22.56 -2.34
N GLY A 89 -9.40 -22.71 -3.03
CA GLY A 89 -9.36 -22.90 -4.48
C GLY A 89 -9.78 -21.66 -5.28
N ASN A 90 -9.85 -20.49 -4.64
CA ASN A 90 -10.11 -19.23 -5.31
C ASN A 90 -8.79 -18.51 -5.59
N ASP A 91 -8.36 -18.50 -6.86
CA ASP A 91 -7.11 -17.89 -7.31
C ASP A 91 -7.08 -16.35 -7.14
N ALA A 92 -8.22 -15.73 -6.81
CA ALA A 92 -8.27 -14.28 -6.58
C ALA A 92 -7.66 -13.87 -5.24
N ILE A 93 -7.69 -14.74 -4.21
CA ILE A 93 -7.22 -14.40 -2.87
C ILE A 93 -6.08 -15.32 -2.47
N SER A 94 -4.89 -14.76 -2.35
CA SER A 94 -3.68 -15.45 -1.92
C SER A 94 -3.38 -15.23 -0.44
N ALA A 95 -2.85 -16.26 0.23
CA ALA A 95 -2.35 -16.15 1.60
C ALA A 95 -0.94 -15.55 1.62
N GLY A 96 -0.76 -14.38 2.24
CA GLY A 96 0.54 -13.76 2.48
C GLY A 96 1.20 -14.29 3.75
N ILE A 97 2.37 -14.88 3.65
CA ILE A 97 3.17 -15.36 4.79
C ILE A 97 4.22 -14.31 5.08
N LEU A 98 4.05 -13.55 6.16
CA LEU A 98 4.99 -12.51 6.56
C LEU A 98 6.20 -13.11 7.27
N LEU A 99 7.37 -12.94 6.68
CA LEU A 99 8.65 -13.49 7.13
C LEU A 99 9.52 -12.37 7.74
N ARG A 100 9.65 -12.38 9.06
CA ARG A 100 10.42 -11.39 9.83
C ARG A 100 11.69 -11.98 10.44
N SER A 101 12.50 -11.14 11.08
CA SER A 101 13.76 -11.56 11.71
C SER A 101 13.59 -12.62 12.84
N ASN A 102 12.43 -12.65 13.47
CA ASN A 102 12.07 -13.63 14.51
C ASN A 102 11.32 -14.86 13.97
N THR A 103 11.00 -14.92 12.68
CA THR A 103 10.36 -16.09 12.05
C THR A 103 11.40 -17.17 11.83
N THR A 104 11.16 -18.36 12.33
CA THR A 104 12.02 -19.53 12.07
C THR A 104 11.66 -20.18 10.72
N LEU A 105 12.60 -20.95 10.14
CA LEU A 105 12.32 -21.72 8.91
C LEU A 105 11.14 -22.70 9.11
N ALA A 106 11.09 -23.36 10.26
CA ALA A 106 10.00 -24.30 10.57
C ALA A 106 8.63 -23.61 10.60
N GLN A 107 8.54 -22.39 11.15
CA GLN A 107 7.31 -21.60 11.13
C GLN A 107 6.92 -21.16 9.71
N ALA A 108 7.90 -20.74 8.89
CA ALA A 108 7.66 -20.37 7.51
C ALA A 108 7.11 -21.55 6.69
N ILE A 109 7.71 -22.73 6.83
CA ILE A 109 7.26 -23.96 6.18
C ILE A 109 5.86 -24.35 6.67
N ALA A 110 5.64 -24.38 8.00
CA ALA A 110 4.34 -24.74 8.56
C ALA A 110 3.22 -23.81 8.07
N ALA A 111 3.47 -22.50 7.99
CA ALA A 111 2.51 -21.54 7.44
C ALA A 111 2.25 -21.77 5.95
N CYS A 112 3.27 -22.09 5.16
CA CYS A 112 3.14 -22.42 3.74
C CYS A 112 2.24 -23.66 3.55
N GLU A 113 2.53 -24.74 4.28
CA GLU A 113 1.75 -25.99 4.21
C GLU A 113 0.29 -25.79 4.65
N ALA A 114 0.06 -24.99 5.69
CA ALA A 114 -1.29 -24.70 6.19
C ALA A 114 -2.13 -23.91 5.18
N HIS A 115 -1.49 -23.20 4.24
CA HIS A 115 -2.15 -22.35 3.24
C HIS A 115 -1.87 -22.75 1.80
N LYS A 116 -1.41 -23.99 1.55
CA LYS A 116 -1.06 -24.45 0.20
C LYS A 116 -2.22 -24.32 -0.82
N ASP A 117 -3.46 -24.45 -0.36
CA ASP A 117 -4.66 -24.33 -1.20
C ASP A 117 -5.09 -22.87 -1.45
N HIS A 118 -4.29 -21.88 -0.97
CA HIS A 118 -4.54 -20.44 -1.11
C HIS A 118 -3.38 -19.73 -1.84
N ASN A 119 -2.64 -20.40 -2.70
CA ASN A 119 -1.53 -19.83 -3.48
C ASN A 119 -0.58 -18.97 -2.61
N PRO A 120 0.16 -19.57 -1.66
CA PRO A 120 0.91 -18.84 -0.65
C PRO A 120 1.96 -17.90 -1.28
N THR A 121 1.97 -16.66 -0.80
CA THR A 121 2.93 -15.62 -1.20
C THR A 121 3.82 -15.27 0.00
N PHE A 122 5.13 -15.33 -0.18
CA PHE A 122 6.09 -15.01 0.88
C PHE A 122 6.39 -13.50 0.90
N VAL A 123 6.11 -12.84 2.03
CA VAL A 123 6.40 -11.41 2.25
C VAL A 123 7.63 -11.27 3.14
N HIS A 124 8.76 -10.91 2.54
CA HIS A 124 10.05 -10.84 3.20
C HIS A 124 10.29 -9.49 3.87
N ALA A 125 10.30 -9.48 5.20
CA ALA A 125 10.49 -8.29 6.04
C ALA A 125 11.55 -8.54 7.15
N GLY A 126 12.73 -9.03 6.75
CA GLY A 126 13.87 -9.25 7.64
C GLY A 126 14.17 -10.70 7.98
N PHE A 127 13.58 -11.66 7.30
CA PHE A 127 13.83 -13.10 7.49
C PHE A 127 15.30 -13.47 7.27
N THR A 128 15.86 -14.33 8.13
CA THR A 128 17.30 -14.62 8.13
C THR A 128 17.68 -15.98 7.54
N SER A 129 16.68 -16.85 7.25
CA SER A 129 16.90 -18.20 6.72
C SER A 129 16.50 -18.32 5.23
N GLN A 130 16.71 -17.25 4.43
CA GLN A 130 16.28 -17.15 3.04
C GLN A 130 16.86 -18.27 2.15
N LYS A 131 18.15 -18.62 2.34
CA LYS A 131 18.80 -19.72 1.59
C LYS A 131 18.12 -21.05 1.87
N ALA A 132 17.87 -21.37 3.13
CA ALA A 132 17.24 -22.61 3.50
C ALA A 132 15.77 -22.70 3.05
N LEU A 133 15.06 -21.56 2.99
CA LEU A 133 13.70 -21.50 2.42
C LEU A 133 13.73 -21.75 0.91
N ALA A 134 14.67 -21.16 0.19
CA ALA A 134 14.82 -21.40 -1.25
C ALA A 134 15.19 -22.88 -1.54
N GLU A 135 16.07 -23.47 -0.74
CA GLU A 135 16.43 -24.90 -0.81
C GLU A 135 15.22 -25.82 -0.51
N TYR A 136 14.37 -25.45 0.46
CA TYR A 136 13.13 -26.18 0.77
C TYR A 136 12.15 -26.13 -0.41
N LEU A 137 11.96 -24.95 -1.03
CA LEU A 137 11.08 -24.80 -2.19
C LEU A 137 11.58 -25.59 -3.40
N GLY A 138 12.89 -25.70 -3.60
CA GLY A 138 13.51 -26.55 -4.61
C GLY A 138 12.88 -26.38 -6.00
N GLU A 139 12.24 -27.44 -6.52
CA GLU A 139 11.59 -27.44 -7.83
C GLU A 139 10.31 -26.59 -7.89
N ASP A 140 9.69 -26.29 -6.75
CA ASP A 140 8.50 -25.43 -6.66
C ASP A 140 8.86 -23.93 -6.66
N LEU A 141 10.14 -23.58 -6.48
CA LEU A 141 10.59 -22.18 -6.44
C LEU A 141 10.12 -21.35 -7.67
N PRO A 142 10.18 -21.83 -8.91
CA PRO A 142 9.72 -21.04 -10.07
C PRO A 142 8.22 -20.71 -10.04
N ALA A 143 7.41 -21.55 -9.39
CA ALA A 143 5.96 -21.34 -9.26
C ALA A 143 5.61 -20.46 -8.05
N SER A 144 6.56 -20.19 -7.14
CA SER A 144 6.33 -19.40 -5.93
C SER A 144 6.34 -17.89 -6.20
N GLN A 145 5.67 -17.14 -5.31
CA GLN A 145 5.62 -15.68 -5.36
C GLN A 145 6.28 -15.09 -4.10
N HIS A 146 7.16 -14.09 -4.32
CA HIS A 146 7.93 -13.43 -3.28
C HIS A 146 7.77 -11.93 -3.36
N VAL A 147 7.37 -11.31 -2.26
CA VAL A 147 7.29 -9.86 -2.06
C VAL A 147 8.41 -9.45 -1.11
N PHE A 148 9.25 -8.52 -1.51
CA PHE A 148 10.38 -8.05 -0.71
C PHE A 148 10.15 -6.63 -0.23
N ILE A 149 10.16 -6.41 1.08
CA ILE A 149 10.27 -5.07 1.66
C ILE A 149 11.74 -4.65 1.50
N GLU A 150 12.01 -3.67 0.65
CA GLU A 150 13.35 -3.32 0.17
C GLU A 150 14.33 -3.03 1.30
N GLU A 151 13.90 -2.31 2.35
CA GLU A 151 14.72 -1.99 3.52
C GLU A 151 15.30 -3.24 4.20
N HIS A 152 14.59 -4.37 4.10
CA HIS A 152 14.94 -5.62 4.78
C HIS A 152 15.48 -6.71 3.87
N ALA A 153 15.48 -6.52 2.57
CA ALA A 153 15.85 -7.54 1.58
C ALA A 153 16.77 -6.97 0.50
N ASN A 154 18.07 -6.98 0.75
CA ASN A 154 19.08 -6.50 -0.19
C ASN A 154 19.19 -7.39 -1.45
N THR A 155 19.98 -6.95 -2.43
CA THR A 155 20.13 -7.66 -3.71
C THR A 155 20.63 -9.10 -3.56
N LEU A 156 21.56 -9.39 -2.65
CA LEU A 156 22.08 -10.75 -2.42
C LEU A 156 21.01 -11.64 -1.79
N TYR A 157 20.20 -11.08 -0.89
CA TYR A 157 19.06 -11.78 -0.31
C TYR A 157 18.07 -12.23 -1.40
N ARG A 158 17.66 -11.28 -2.27
CA ARG A 158 16.67 -11.54 -3.32
C ARG A 158 17.16 -12.55 -4.38
N LYS A 159 18.48 -12.69 -4.60
CA LYS A 159 19.05 -13.67 -5.52
C LYS A 159 18.77 -15.12 -5.17
N HIS A 160 18.52 -15.44 -3.90
CA HIS A 160 18.11 -16.81 -3.51
C HIS A 160 16.77 -17.24 -4.14
N PHE A 161 15.98 -16.28 -4.60
CA PHE A 161 14.65 -16.50 -5.19
C PHE A 161 14.62 -16.16 -6.69
N ASP A 162 15.79 -16.17 -7.35
CA ASP A 162 15.85 -15.99 -8.81
C ASP A 162 15.06 -17.09 -9.53
N GLY A 163 14.31 -16.71 -10.57
CA GLY A 163 13.43 -17.62 -11.32
C GLY A 163 11.98 -17.67 -10.82
N SER A 164 11.69 -17.17 -9.61
CA SER A 164 10.33 -17.02 -9.07
C SER A 164 9.67 -15.70 -9.50
N THR A 165 8.37 -15.55 -9.22
CA THR A 165 7.69 -14.25 -9.34
C THR A 165 8.10 -13.34 -8.18
N ARG A 166 8.75 -12.22 -8.48
CA ARG A 166 9.33 -11.32 -7.47
C ARG A 166 8.76 -9.92 -7.57
N VAL A 167 8.31 -9.38 -6.45
CA VAL A 167 7.78 -8.02 -6.29
C VAL A 167 8.63 -7.26 -5.28
N LEU A 168 8.97 -6.01 -5.57
CA LEU A 168 9.69 -5.14 -4.65
C LEU A 168 8.78 -4.05 -4.09
N ILE A 169 8.73 -3.93 -2.76
CA ILE A 169 8.00 -2.88 -2.04
C ILE A 169 8.99 -1.87 -1.49
N ARG A 170 8.89 -0.62 -1.93
CA ARG A 170 9.71 0.50 -1.45
C ARG A 170 8.83 1.49 -0.68
N ASP A 171 9.25 1.92 0.51
CA ASP A 171 8.61 3.03 1.19
C ASP A 171 9.12 4.36 0.59
N GLY A 172 8.29 4.99 -0.23
CA GLY A 172 8.56 6.32 -0.79
C GLY A 172 8.15 7.46 0.13
N PHE A 173 7.35 7.16 1.19
CA PHE A 173 6.81 8.19 2.07
C PHE A 173 7.70 8.44 3.29
N LYS A 174 8.46 9.52 3.27
CA LYS A 174 9.29 9.95 4.39
C LYS A 174 8.43 10.50 5.52
N ARG A 175 8.20 9.70 6.56
CA ARG A 175 7.34 10.06 7.67
C ARG A 175 7.96 11.11 8.60
N LEU A 176 7.35 12.29 8.64
CA LEU A 176 7.68 13.41 9.52
C LEU A 176 6.47 13.83 10.36
N LYS A 177 6.64 14.76 11.29
CA LYS A 177 5.50 15.48 11.89
C LYS A 177 4.88 16.39 10.84
N ASN A 178 3.54 16.48 10.80
CA ASN A 178 2.83 17.24 9.76
C ASN A 178 3.34 18.67 9.55
N ALA A 179 3.70 19.38 10.63
CA ALA A 179 4.23 20.74 10.53
C ALA A 179 5.60 20.82 9.80
N GLU A 180 6.40 19.74 9.85
CA GLU A 180 7.74 19.72 9.26
C GLU A 180 7.72 19.67 7.74
N TYR A 181 6.67 19.08 7.14
CA TYR A 181 6.50 19.06 5.68
C TYR A 181 6.32 20.46 5.06
N ALA A 182 5.98 21.48 5.86
CA ALA A 182 5.94 22.86 5.37
C ALA A 182 7.29 23.36 4.88
N LYS A 183 8.41 22.76 5.33
CA LYS A 183 9.78 23.09 4.88
C LYS A 183 10.13 22.44 3.55
N THR A 184 9.47 21.37 3.19
CA THR A 184 9.68 20.60 1.96
C THR A 184 8.31 20.38 1.29
N PRO A 185 7.72 21.41 0.68
CA PRO A 185 6.35 21.33 0.15
C PRO A 185 6.22 20.39 -1.05
N VAL A 186 7.34 19.99 -1.64
CA VAL A 186 7.45 18.98 -2.69
C VAL A 186 8.76 18.23 -2.55
N GLU A 187 8.71 16.91 -2.69
CA GLU A 187 9.92 16.07 -2.71
C GLU A 187 9.71 14.86 -3.64
N GLU A 188 10.81 14.21 -3.99
CA GLU A 188 10.77 12.95 -4.71
C GLU A 188 10.16 11.86 -3.83
N PHE A 189 9.23 11.10 -4.42
CA PHE A 189 8.60 9.96 -3.77
C PHE A 189 9.29 8.65 -4.15
N SER A 190 9.37 8.32 -5.45
CA SER A 190 10.02 7.09 -5.92
C SER A 190 10.14 7.07 -7.45
N GLU A 191 11.21 6.46 -7.96
CA GLU A 191 11.37 6.06 -9.37
C GLU A 191 11.10 4.56 -9.58
N LEU A 192 10.66 3.83 -8.55
CA LEU A 192 10.58 2.36 -8.60
C LEU A 192 9.64 1.85 -9.71
N HIS A 193 8.56 2.54 -10.01
CA HIS A 193 7.63 2.21 -11.10
C HIS A 193 8.27 2.22 -12.50
N LEU A 194 9.44 2.85 -12.64
CA LEU A 194 10.26 2.89 -13.87
C LEU A 194 11.33 1.80 -13.87
N THR A 195 11.96 1.57 -12.71
CA THR A 195 13.22 0.80 -12.59
C THR A 195 13.04 -0.65 -12.14
N TYR A 196 11.85 -1.03 -11.61
CA TYR A 196 11.64 -2.35 -11.02
C TYR A 196 11.94 -3.51 -11.97
N SER A 197 11.58 -3.39 -13.24
CA SER A 197 11.72 -4.47 -14.23
C SER A 197 13.09 -4.44 -14.90
N SER A 198 13.51 -3.28 -15.46
CA SER A 198 14.73 -3.14 -16.24
C SER A 198 15.98 -3.29 -15.38
N ASP A 199 16.03 -2.60 -14.26
CA ASP A 199 17.25 -2.45 -13.47
C ASP A 199 17.32 -3.42 -12.28
N LEU A 200 16.15 -3.75 -11.70
CA LEU A 200 16.06 -4.59 -10.50
C LEU A 200 15.58 -6.02 -10.78
N ASN A 201 15.21 -6.31 -12.03
CA ASN A 201 14.75 -7.63 -12.48
C ASN A 201 13.60 -8.18 -11.59
N MET A 202 12.56 -7.34 -11.37
CA MET A 202 11.35 -7.69 -10.63
C MET A 202 10.17 -7.81 -11.60
N ALA A 203 9.24 -8.72 -11.30
CA ALA A 203 8.00 -8.87 -12.05
C ALA A 203 6.98 -7.77 -11.70
N GLY A 204 7.11 -7.20 -10.50
CA GLY A 204 6.23 -6.16 -10.01
C GLY A 204 6.88 -5.26 -8.98
N PHE A 205 6.18 -4.18 -8.63
CA PHE A 205 6.59 -3.23 -7.61
C PHE A 205 5.41 -2.84 -6.72
N GLY A 206 5.70 -2.15 -5.63
CA GLY A 206 4.69 -1.58 -4.77
C GLY A 206 5.27 -0.60 -3.76
N ASP A 207 4.41 -0.06 -2.93
CA ASP A 207 4.75 0.86 -1.86
C ASP A 207 3.72 0.81 -0.72
N PHE A 208 3.94 1.62 0.31
CA PHE A 208 3.00 1.82 1.42
C PHE A 208 2.12 3.06 1.20
N LEU A 209 1.82 3.40 -0.05
CA LEU A 209 1.07 4.57 -0.47
C LEU A 209 1.64 5.87 0.19
N VAL A 210 0.77 6.81 0.48
CA VAL A 210 1.12 8.07 1.15
C VAL A 210 1.02 7.98 2.68
N VAL A 211 1.20 6.78 3.24
CA VAL A 211 1.13 6.53 4.69
C VAL A 211 2.43 5.98 5.27
N GLY A 212 3.28 5.37 4.43
CA GLY A 212 4.55 4.77 4.80
C GLY A 212 4.42 3.47 5.61
N ASP A 213 5.55 2.77 5.75
CA ASP A 213 5.63 1.48 6.46
C ASP A 213 5.41 1.60 7.97
N SER A 214 5.70 2.76 8.55
CA SER A 214 5.60 2.98 9.98
C SER A 214 4.18 2.83 10.52
N TYR A 215 3.91 1.76 11.27
CA TYR A 215 2.62 1.51 11.89
C TYR A 215 2.40 2.35 13.15
N SER A 216 1.18 2.86 13.31
CA SER A 216 0.69 3.46 14.55
C SER A 216 -0.78 3.12 14.70
N GLU A 217 -1.19 2.62 15.84
CA GLU A 217 -2.56 2.22 16.10
C GLU A 217 -3.53 3.40 16.11
N SER A 218 -3.15 4.49 16.74
CA SER A 218 -3.92 5.73 16.84
C SER A 218 -3.19 6.90 16.21
N GLY A 219 -3.93 7.86 15.66
CA GLY A 219 -3.39 9.16 15.29
C GLY A 219 -3.04 9.98 16.54
N GLY A 220 -1.91 10.67 16.54
CA GLY A 220 -1.58 11.66 17.56
C GLY A 220 -2.44 12.92 17.44
N PRO A 221 -2.32 13.87 18.40
CA PRO A 221 -3.02 15.15 18.36
C PRO A 221 -2.64 15.93 17.09
N ALA A 222 -3.66 16.49 16.40
CA ALA A 222 -3.49 17.15 15.11
C ALA A 222 -3.01 18.61 15.28
N TYR A 223 -1.77 18.81 15.65
CA TYR A 223 -1.16 20.15 15.71
C TYR A 223 -1.15 20.83 14.33
N ALA A 224 -0.84 20.08 13.29
CA ALA A 224 -1.00 20.48 11.90
C ALA A 224 -1.76 19.44 11.11
N VAL A 225 -2.51 19.86 10.08
CA VAL A 225 -3.12 18.96 9.08
C VAL A 225 -2.35 19.10 7.78
N ALA A 226 -2.01 17.95 7.18
CA ALA A 226 -1.34 17.88 5.90
C ALA A 226 -2.14 17.01 4.93
N ILE A 227 -2.21 17.42 3.66
CA ILE A 227 -2.70 16.64 2.54
C ILE A 227 -1.49 16.29 1.69
N HIS A 228 -1.28 14.99 1.46
CA HIS A 228 -0.15 14.45 0.71
C HIS A 228 -0.67 13.87 -0.60
N LEU A 229 -0.21 14.39 -1.75
CA LEU A 229 -0.67 13.95 -3.06
C LEU A 229 0.51 13.71 -4.00
N THR A 230 0.60 12.51 -4.53
CA THR A 230 1.63 12.11 -5.48
C THR A 230 1.29 12.58 -6.90
N PHE A 231 2.32 12.80 -7.69
CA PHE A 231 2.21 13.07 -9.12
C PHE A 231 3.44 12.53 -9.85
N ILE A 232 3.29 12.19 -11.11
CA ILE A 232 4.39 11.81 -11.99
C ILE A 232 4.83 13.05 -12.75
N ASP A 233 6.13 13.34 -12.73
CA ASP A 233 6.68 14.57 -13.31
C ASP A 233 7.32 14.32 -14.68
N PRO A 234 6.63 14.63 -15.81
CA PRO A 234 7.16 14.40 -17.14
C PRO A 234 8.39 15.26 -17.47
N ASP A 235 8.62 16.34 -16.72
CA ASP A 235 9.81 17.18 -16.89
C ASP A 235 11.02 16.64 -16.11
N LYS A 236 10.83 15.53 -15.38
CA LYS A 236 11.85 14.85 -14.56
C LYS A 236 11.82 13.36 -14.78
N ASP A 237 11.93 12.93 -16.03
CA ASP A 237 12.01 11.54 -16.47
C ASP A 237 10.86 10.65 -15.93
N ASP A 238 9.67 11.22 -15.78
CA ASP A 238 8.48 10.55 -15.22
C ASP A 238 8.67 10.05 -13.77
N VAL A 239 9.63 10.54 -13.03
CA VAL A 239 9.80 10.20 -11.61
C VAL A 239 8.59 10.66 -10.80
N MET A 240 8.16 9.86 -9.85
CA MET A 240 7.06 10.21 -8.96
C MET A 240 7.53 11.13 -7.84
N TYR A 241 6.83 12.24 -7.69
CA TYR A 241 6.98 13.24 -6.64
C TYR A 241 5.74 13.29 -5.75
N ILE A 242 5.85 13.97 -4.62
CA ILE A 242 4.74 14.18 -3.69
C ILE A 242 4.66 15.64 -3.25
N TYR A 243 3.46 16.24 -3.32
CA TYR A 243 3.15 17.53 -2.71
C TYR A 243 2.66 17.35 -1.27
N HIS A 244 3.06 18.29 -0.41
CA HIS A 244 2.61 18.40 0.97
C HIS A 244 1.89 19.75 1.18
N PHE A 245 0.56 19.71 1.27
CA PHE A 245 -0.25 20.89 1.55
C PHE A 245 -0.53 20.93 3.06
N VAL A 246 0.21 21.77 3.79
CA VAL A 246 0.19 21.83 5.25
C VAL A 246 -0.58 23.05 5.74
N SER A 247 -1.41 22.88 6.77
CA SER A 247 -2.10 23.98 7.43
C SER A 247 -1.13 25.06 7.90
N THR A 248 -1.59 26.29 7.96
CA THR A 248 -0.80 27.43 8.47
C THR A 248 -0.76 27.41 10.00
N SER A 249 -1.90 27.10 10.63
CA SER A 249 -2.00 26.96 12.10
C SER A 249 -1.44 25.62 12.55
N ASN A 250 -0.52 25.64 13.54
CA ASN A 250 0.15 24.43 14.05
C ASN A 250 0.54 24.53 15.55
N ASP A 251 0.03 25.51 16.27
CA ASP A 251 0.37 25.85 17.67
C ASP A 251 -0.43 25.05 18.71
N THR A 252 -1.62 24.58 18.36
CA THR A 252 -2.50 23.79 19.24
C THR A 252 -3.05 22.56 18.53
N PRO A 253 -3.50 21.50 19.25
CA PRO A 253 -4.15 20.36 18.64
C PRO A 253 -5.64 20.57 18.32
N THR A 254 -6.18 21.75 18.62
CA THR A 254 -7.59 22.10 18.42
C THR A 254 -7.90 22.44 16.97
N ASP A 255 -9.18 22.50 16.62
CA ASP A 255 -9.70 22.91 15.31
C ASP A 255 -9.11 22.16 14.10
N PRO A 256 -9.21 20.82 14.03
CA PRO A 256 -8.77 20.08 12.85
C PRO A 256 -9.52 20.47 11.57
N ALA A 257 -10.77 20.94 11.69
CA ALA A 257 -11.58 21.37 10.55
C ALA A 257 -11.03 22.65 9.91
N GLY A 258 -10.70 23.68 10.70
CA GLY A 258 -10.10 24.91 10.19
C GLY A 258 -8.71 24.66 9.62
N LYS A 259 -7.90 23.80 10.23
CA LYS A 259 -6.59 23.38 9.69
C LYS A 259 -6.73 22.62 8.36
N PHE A 260 -7.70 21.73 8.25
CA PHE A 260 -8.00 21.09 6.97
C PHE A 260 -8.37 22.10 5.90
N ALA A 261 -9.25 23.06 6.22
CA ALA A 261 -9.64 24.11 5.27
C ALA A 261 -8.42 24.93 4.77
N GLN A 262 -7.45 25.21 5.65
CA GLN A 262 -6.21 25.91 5.28
C GLN A 262 -5.35 25.05 4.32
N ALA A 263 -5.18 23.75 4.62
CA ALA A 263 -4.42 22.85 3.77
C ALA A 263 -5.12 22.64 2.42
N LEU A 264 -6.44 22.45 2.43
CA LEU A 264 -7.28 22.28 1.26
C LEU A 264 -7.23 23.52 0.35
N LYS A 265 -7.29 24.72 0.96
CA LYS A 265 -7.14 25.96 0.16
C LYS A 265 -5.82 25.99 -0.62
N LYS A 266 -4.70 25.61 0.00
CA LYS A 266 -3.39 25.53 -0.68
C LYS A 266 -3.41 24.53 -1.84
N LEU A 267 -4.05 23.37 -1.66
CA LEU A 267 -4.25 22.40 -2.75
C LEU A 267 -5.05 23.02 -3.90
N ILE A 268 -6.19 23.62 -3.61
CA ILE A 268 -7.04 24.24 -4.64
C ILE A 268 -6.33 25.40 -5.36
N ASP A 269 -5.63 26.24 -4.60
CA ASP A 269 -4.82 27.33 -5.18
C ASP A 269 -3.78 26.73 -6.17
N LYS A 270 -3.08 25.66 -5.79
CA LYS A 270 -2.11 24.97 -6.66
C LYS A 270 -2.77 24.37 -7.91
N LEU A 271 -3.89 23.71 -7.79
CA LEU A 271 -4.65 23.15 -8.91
C LEU A 271 -5.09 24.24 -9.91
N ASN A 272 -5.42 25.42 -9.40
CA ASN A 272 -5.90 26.55 -10.23
C ASN A 272 -4.79 27.36 -10.89
N THR A 273 -3.51 27.14 -10.58
CA THR A 273 -2.38 27.84 -11.21
C THR A 273 -2.14 27.44 -12.67
N GLY A 274 -2.73 26.32 -13.13
CA GLY A 274 -2.46 25.74 -14.45
C GLY A 274 -1.09 25.04 -14.57
N ASN A 275 -0.24 25.11 -13.55
CA ASN A 275 1.06 24.42 -13.49
C ASN A 275 1.14 23.33 -12.41
N SER A 276 0.00 22.86 -11.93
CA SER A 276 -0.10 21.66 -11.13
C SER A 276 0.17 20.45 -12.02
N LYS A 277 1.01 19.52 -11.56
CA LYS A 277 1.26 18.23 -12.22
C LYS A 277 0.38 17.11 -11.68
N LEU A 278 -0.54 17.44 -10.75
CA LEU A 278 -1.54 16.49 -10.23
C LEU A 278 -2.52 16.11 -11.35
N LEU A 279 -2.71 14.82 -11.53
CA LEU A 279 -3.76 14.29 -12.39
C LEU A 279 -5.13 14.65 -11.79
N GLU A 280 -6.10 15.05 -12.61
CA GLU A 280 -7.46 15.36 -12.17
C GLU A 280 -8.25 14.06 -11.95
N THR A 281 -7.91 13.35 -10.88
CA THR A 281 -8.52 12.08 -10.46
C THR A 281 -9.89 12.28 -9.80
N ASP A 282 -10.64 11.20 -9.54
CA ASP A 282 -11.89 11.29 -8.79
C ASP A 282 -11.65 11.77 -7.36
N ALA A 283 -10.52 11.40 -6.75
CA ALA A 283 -10.13 11.94 -5.46
C ALA A 283 -9.90 13.47 -5.49
N ILE A 284 -9.29 14.00 -6.53
CA ILE A 284 -9.11 15.46 -6.71
C ILE A 284 -10.47 16.15 -6.89
N LYS A 285 -11.38 15.58 -7.67
CA LYS A 285 -12.75 16.10 -7.84
C LYS A 285 -13.47 16.18 -6.49
N GLU A 286 -13.31 15.15 -5.64
CA GLU A 286 -13.88 15.13 -4.30
C GLU A 286 -13.25 16.20 -3.39
N PHE A 287 -11.94 16.46 -3.46
CA PHE A 287 -11.30 17.59 -2.76
C PHE A 287 -11.86 18.95 -3.22
N ARG A 288 -12.12 19.13 -4.52
CA ARG A 288 -12.75 20.35 -5.03
C ARG A 288 -14.17 20.52 -4.50
N ASP A 289 -14.96 19.44 -4.43
CA ASP A 289 -16.32 19.45 -3.87
C ASP A 289 -16.32 19.77 -2.37
N LEU A 290 -15.40 19.16 -1.60
CA LEU A 290 -15.21 19.48 -0.18
C LEU A 290 -14.86 20.96 0.05
N HIS A 291 -14.01 21.52 -0.80
CA HIS A 291 -13.68 22.95 -0.74
C HIS A 291 -14.88 23.84 -1.08
N ALA A 292 -15.61 23.54 -2.15
CA ALA A 292 -16.78 24.31 -2.55
C ALA A 292 -17.90 24.31 -1.50
N LYS A 293 -18.05 23.18 -0.77
CA LYS A 293 -19.04 23.02 0.32
C LYS A 293 -18.55 23.52 1.69
N GLY A 294 -17.27 23.86 1.84
CA GLY A 294 -16.67 24.19 3.12
C GLY A 294 -16.78 23.03 4.12
N HIS A 295 -16.76 21.77 3.66
CA HIS A 295 -17.03 20.58 4.48
C HIS A 295 -15.74 19.89 4.92
N PHE A 296 -15.69 19.54 6.22
CA PHE A 296 -14.62 18.71 6.78
C PHE A 296 -15.11 17.27 7.00
N PRO A 297 -14.61 16.29 6.24
CA PRO A 297 -15.10 14.90 6.29
C PRO A 297 -14.41 14.06 7.39
N GLY A 298 -13.53 14.65 8.18
CA GLY A 298 -12.65 13.98 9.13
C GLY A 298 -11.31 13.54 8.53
N LEU A 299 -10.26 13.49 9.36
CA LEU A 299 -8.88 13.24 8.94
C LEU A 299 -8.68 11.86 8.29
N GLY A 300 -9.43 10.85 8.73
CA GLY A 300 -9.39 9.52 8.12
C GLY A 300 -9.86 9.52 6.67
N HIS A 301 -10.90 10.29 6.36
CA HIS A 301 -11.41 10.45 5.01
C HIS A 301 -10.41 11.23 4.11
N VAL A 302 -9.77 12.27 4.65
CA VAL A 302 -8.70 13.00 3.94
C VAL A 302 -7.57 12.04 3.55
N LYS A 303 -7.16 11.16 4.47
CA LYS A 303 -6.17 10.12 4.20
C LYS A 303 -6.64 9.13 3.13
N LYS A 304 -7.91 8.70 3.19
CA LYS A 304 -8.53 7.86 2.16
C LYS A 304 -8.42 8.48 0.78
N LEU A 305 -8.76 9.77 0.63
CA LEU A 305 -8.66 10.47 -0.64
C LEU A 305 -7.21 10.56 -1.15
N ALA A 306 -6.26 10.77 -0.27
CA ALA A 306 -4.85 10.82 -0.65
C ALA A 306 -4.35 9.46 -1.16
N MET A 307 -4.71 8.35 -0.51
CA MET A 307 -4.40 7.00 -0.98
C MET A 307 -5.12 6.68 -2.30
N LYS A 308 -6.39 7.06 -2.42
CA LYS A 308 -7.17 6.88 -3.65
C LYS A 308 -6.52 7.62 -4.82
N HIS A 309 -6.14 8.87 -4.62
CA HIS A 309 -5.42 9.67 -5.65
C HIS A 309 -4.12 8.99 -6.10
N HIS A 310 -3.35 8.45 -5.17
CA HIS A 310 -2.10 7.73 -5.48
C HIS A 310 -2.36 6.53 -6.41
N ILE A 311 -3.35 5.70 -6.09
CA ILE A 311 -3.75 4.54 -6.90
C ILE A 311 -4.24 5.00 -8.29
N GLU A 312 -5.10 6.01 -8.33
CA GLU A 312 -5.65 6.57 -9.58
C GLU A 312 -4.55 7.17 -10.47
N THR A 313 -3.54 7.82 -9.88
CA THR A 313 -2.38 8.36 -10.59
C THR A 313 -1.56 7.26 -11.24
N LEU A 314 -1.23 6.20 -10.49
CA LEU A 314 -0.51 5.04 -11.05
C LEU A 314 -1.32 4.30 -12.11
N ALA A 315 -2.62 4.10 -11.90
CA ALA A 315 -3.48 3.47 -12.89
C ALA A 315 -3.54 4.30 -14.19
N GLY A 316 -3.61 5.61 -14.09
CA GLY A 316 -3.59 6.50 -15.26
C GLY A 316 -2.26 6.53 -16.01
N TYR A 317 -1.15 6.26 -15.34
CA TYR A 317 0.19 6.22 -15.95
C TYR A 317 0.53 4.86 -16.56
N LEU A 318 0.13 3.78 -15.90
CA LEU A 318 0.50 2.40 -16.28
C LEU A 318 -0.50 1.76 -17.26
N GLY A 319 -1.72 2.30 -17.36
CA GLY A 319 -2.86 1.77 -18.11
C GLY A 319 -2.99 2.12 -19.57
#